data_ff11b96132857a6c60d7b2b8b551812c
#
_entry.id   ff11b96132857a6c60d7b2b8b551812c
#
_cell.length_a   1.000
_cell.length_b   1.000
_cell.length_c   1.000
_cell.angle_alpha   90.00
_cell.angle_beta   90.00
_cell.angle_gamma   90.00
#
_symmetry.space_group_name_H-M   'P 1'
#
loop_
_entity.id
_entity.type
_entity.pdbx_description
1 polymer ?
#
loop_
_entity_poly.entity_id
_entity_poly.type
_entity_poly.pdbx_seq_one_letter_code
_entity_poly.pdbx_strand_id
1 'polypeptide(L)'
;MDTKILVTLRMIVRPERRQDLLETMRGMVEPVRVERGCLSYRLYEDAEDRNAFVLMEEWKTQEDLESHLRTDNQRRLLELLDILGEQTYLQFNTVSHTAGIELIEDVLHKIR
;
A
#
# COMPACT_ATOMS: atom_id res chain seq x y z
N MET A 1 12.25 13.37 -14.78
CA MET A 1 12.52 12.22 -13.92
C MET A 1 11.30 11.89 -13.12
N ASP A 2 10.87 10.68 -13.26
CA ASP A 2 9.63 10.27 -12.64
C ASP A 2 9.93 9.51 -11.35
N THR A 3 10.05 10.28 -10.28
CA THR A 3 10.09 9.67 -8.96
C THR A 3 8.64 9.53 -8.48
N LYS A 4 8.34 8.42 -7.86
CA LYS A 4 7.04 8.20 -7.25
C LYS A 4 7.23 7.78 -5.81
N ILE A 5 6.15 7.83 -5.04
CA ILE A 5 6.18 7.41 -3.66
C ILE A 5 5.45 6.08 -3.54
N LEU A 6 6.12 5.10 -3.00
CA LEU A 6 5.53 3.79 -2.69
C LEU A 6 5.26 3.73 -1.19
N VAL A 7 4.02 3.45 -0.84
CA VAL A 7 3.61 3.25 0.56
C VAL A 7 3.27 1.79 0.74
N THR A 8 3.85 1.17 1.75
CA THR A 8 3.53 -0.20 2.11
C THR A 8 3.07 -0.23 3.56
N LEU A 9 1.87 -0.74 3.76
CA LEU A 9 1.28 -0.89 5.10
C LEU A 9 0.94 -2.35 5.30
N ARG A 10 1.68 -3.02 6.18
CA ARG A 10 1.37 -4.39 6.58
C ARG A 10 0.56 -4.35 7.87
N MET A 11 -0.58 -5.01 7.88
CA MET A 11 -1.52 -5.03 8.99
C MET A 11 -1.73 -6.47 9.42
N ILE A 12 -1.58 -6.73 10.72
CA ILE A 12 -1.90 -8.02 11.31
C ILE A 12 -3.10 -7.78 12.22
N VAL A 13 -4.16 -8.54 12.00
CA VAL A 13 -5.42 -8.38 12.73
C VAL A 13 -5.76 -9.66 13.48
N ARG A 14 -6.54 -9.54 14.54
CA ARG A 14 -7.06 -10.70 15.23
C ARG A 14 -7.99 -11.49 14.30
N PRO A 15 -7.99 -12.83 14.38
CA PRO A 15 -8.81 -13.65 13.48
C PRO A 15 -10.28 -13.26 13.46
N GLU A 16 -10.86 -12.93 14.61
CA GLU A 16 -12.28 -12.56 14.71
C GLU A 16 -12.58 -11.19 14.10
N ARG A 17 -11.55 -10.39 13.78
CA ARG A 17 -11.73 -9.07 13.17
C ARG A 17 -11.39 -9.04 11.68
N ARG A 18 -10.95 -10.17 11.15
CA ARG A 18 -10.50 -10.27 9.75
C ARG A 18 -11.58 -9.81 8.77
N GLN A 19 -12.79 -10.26 8.95
CA GLN A 19 -13.89 -9.94 8.03
C GLN A 19 -14.25 -8.45 8.11
N ASP A 20 -14.25 -7.88 9.31
CA ASP A 20 -14.53 -6.46 9.50
C ASP A 20 -13.52 -5.59 8.76
N LEU A 21 -12.23 -5.96 8.83
CA LEU A 21 -11.18 -5.24 8.12
C LEU A 21 -11.42 -5.29 6.60
N LEU A 22 -11.67 -6.49 6.07
CA LEU A 22 -11.88 -6.66 4.64
C LEU A 22 -13.06 -5.85 4.12
N GLU A 23 -14.19 -5.89 4.81
CA GLU A 23 -15.37 -5.16 4.40
C GLU A 23 -15.15 -3.65 4.41
N THR A 24 -14.52 -3.15 5.46
CA THR A 24 -14.24 -1.72 5.58
C THR A 24 -13.24 -1.27 4.51
N MET A 25 -12.18 -2.02 4.31
CA MET A 25 -11.16 -1.69 3.31
C MET A 25 -11.73 -1.70 1.88
N ARG A 26 -12.61 -2.64 1.58
CA ARG A 26 -13.26 -2.67 0.26
C ARG A 26 -14.03 -1.38 -0.03
N GLY A 27 -14.65 -0.81 0.98
CA GLY A 27 -15.38 0.45 0.84
C GLY A 27 -14.45 1.66 0.69
N MET A 28 -13.21 1.56 1.13
CA MET A 28 -12.25 2.66 1.08
C MET A 28 -11.45 2.72 -0.20
N VAL A 29 -11.30 1.59 -0.89
CA VAL A 29 -10.38 1.49 -2.03
C VAL A 29 -10.77 2.40 -3.19
N GLU A 30 -12.02 2.35 -3.64
CA GLU A 30 -12.44 3.13 -4.81
C GLU A 30 -12.33 4.64 -4.59
N PRO A 31 -12.78 5.20 -3.47
CA PRO A 31 -12.63 6.64 -3.24
C PRO A 31 -11.17 7.11 -3.29
N VAL A 32 -10.22 6.30 -2.82
CA VAL A 32 -8.81 6.67 -2.86
C VAL A 32 -8.27 6.64 -4.28
N ARG A 33 -8.70 5.66 -5.07
CA ARG A 33 -8.20 5.49 -6.44
C ARG A 33 -8.47 6.67 -7.35
N VAL A 34 -9.49 7.46 -7.06
CA VAL A 34 -9.83 8.66 -7.84
C VAL A 34 -9.19 9.93 -7.28
N GLU A 35 -8.44 9.84 -6.19
CA GLU A 35 -7.72 10.99 -5.67
C GLU A 35 -6.60 11.40 -6.62
N ARG A 36 -6.30 12.70 -6.63
CA ARG A 36 -5.26 13.25 -7.47
C ARG A 36 -3.92 12.59 -7.19
N GLY A 37 -3.27 12.12 -8.24
CA GLY A 37 -1.93 11.54 -8.14
C GLY A 37 -1.89 10.11 -7.64
N CYS A 38 -3.03 9.50 -7.36
CA CYS A 38 -3.07 8.08 -7.01
C CYS A 38 -2.78 7.24 -8.23
N LEU A 39 -1.64 6.57 -8.25
CA LEU A 39 -1.24 5.69 -9.34
C LEU A 39 -1.74 4.27 -9.10
N SER A 40 -1.79 3.84 -7.85
CA SER A 40 -2.24 2.50 -7.48
C SER A 40 -2.61 2.50 -6.00
N TYR A 41 -3.64 1.74 -5.67
CA TYR A 41 -4.08 1.54 -4.29
C TYR A 41 -4.72 0.16 -4.21
N ARG A 42 -3.99 -0.83 -3.66
CA ARG A 42 -4.43 -2.22 -3.65
C ARG A 42 -4.20 -2.89 -2.31
N LEU A 43 -5.19 -3.67 -1.93
CA LEU A 43 -5.13 -4.50 -0.74
C LEU A 43 -4.81 -5.94 -1.15
N TYR A 44 -3.85 -6.56 -0.46
CA TYR A 44 -3.44 -7.93 -0.69
C TYR A 44 -3.55 -8.74 0.59
N GLU A 45 -3.84 -10.03 0.44
CA GLU A 45 -3.75 -10.97 1.55
C GLU A 45 -2.39 -11.67 1.48
N ASP A 46 -1.81 -11.93 2.64
CA ASP A 46 -0.56 -12.67 2.74
C ASP A 46 -0.86 -14.15 2.54
N ALA A 47 -0.15 -14.80 1.64
CA ALA A 47 -0.35 -16.23 1.36
C ALA A 47 0.10 -17.14 2.50
N GLU A 48 0.97 -16.62 3.38
CA GLU A 48 1.54 -17.40 4.48
C GLU A 48 0.93 -17.09 5.84
N ASP A 49 0.21 -15.98 5.96
CA ASP A 49 -0.41 -15.58 7.22
C ASP A 49 -1.83 -15.08 6.94
N ARG A 50 -2.80 -15.91 7.27
CA ARG A 50 -4.21 -15.63 7.02
C ARG A 50 -4.69 -14.31 7.63
N ASN A 51 -4.05 -13.85 8.70
CA ASN A 51 -4.44 -12.65 9.43
C ASN A 51 -3.63 -11.42 9.04
N ALA A 52 -2.77 -11.54 8.04
CA ALA A 52 -1.94 -10.44 7.57
C ALA A 52 -2.42 -9.94 6.21
N PHE A 53 -2.46 -8.63 6.09
CA PHE A 53 -2.84 -7.94 4.85
C PHE A 53 -1.79 -6.88 4.54
N VAL A 54 -1.60 -6.61 3.27
CA VAL A 54 -0.70 -5.55 2.83
C VAL A 54 -1.47 -4.60 1.94
N LEU A 55 -1.47 -3.34 2.31
CA LEU A 55 -1.97 -2.26 1.47
C LEU A 55 -0.76 -1.64 0.78
N MET A 56 -0.78 -1.63 -0.54
CA MET A 56 0.27 -1.03 -1.35
C MET A 56 -0.30 0.15 -2.12
N GLU A 57 0.35 1.30 -1.97
CA GLU A 57 -0.08 2.53 -2.61
C GLU A 57 1.07 3.10 -3.41
N GLU A 58 0.75 3.69 -4.56
CA GLU A 58 1.73 4.45 -5.34
C GLU A 58 1.16 5.84 -5.62
N TRP A 59 1.95 6.86 -5.34
CA TRP A 59 1.57 8.25 -5.52
C TRP A 59 2.55 8.94 -6.46
N LYS A 60 2.01 9.75 -7.34
CA LYS A 60 2.83 10.41 -8.36
C LYS A 60 3.85 11.36 -7.76
N THR A 61 3.45 12.11 -6.72
CA THR A 61 4.32 13.10 -6.07
C THR A 61 4.16 13.05 -4.56
N GLN A 62 5.13 13.59 -3.86
CA GLN A 62 5.07 13.78 -2.40
C GLN A 62 3.86 14.63 -2.01
N GLU A 63 3.58 15.67 -2.80
CA GLU A 63 2.47 16.58 -2.56
C GLU A 63 1.12 15.86 -2.64
N ASP A 64 0.96 14.99 -3.63
CA ASP A 64 -0.25 14.20 -3.78
C ASP A 64 -0.43 13.21 -2.62
N LEU A 65 0.65 12.59 -2.18
CA LEU A 65 0.62 11.73 -1.00
C LEU A 65 0.18 12.52 0.23
N GLU A 66 0.75 13.71 0.44
CA GLU A 66 0.39 14.52 1.61
C GLU A 66 -1.06 14.94 1.59
N SER A 67 -1.60 15.26 0.41
CA SER A 67 -3.02 15.56 0.28
C SER A 67 -3.88 14.36 0.68
N HIS A 68 -3.48 13.16 0.24
CA HIS A 68 -4.16 11.93 0.62
C HIS A 68 -4.13 11.72 2.14
N LEU A 69 -3.00 11.96 2.78
CA LEU A 69 -2.85 11.75 4.23
C LEU A 69 -3.75 12.66 5.06
N ARG A 70 -4.23 13.78 4.45
CA ARG A 70 -5.15 14.70 5.13
C ARG A 70 -6.62 14.35 4.93
N THR A 71 -6.94 13.32 4.16
CA THR A 71 -8.34 12.96 3.87
C THR A 71 -9.03 12.28 5.04
N ASP A 72 -10.35 12.33 5.04
CA ASP A 72 -11.16 11.61 6.02
C ASP A 72 -10.99 10.10 5.89
N ASN A 73 -10.81 9.60 4.65
CA ASN A 73 -10.58 8.18 4.44
C ASN A 73 -9.31 7.71 5.14
N GLN A 74 -8.24 8.50 5.07
CA GLN A 74 -6.99 8.16 5.74
C GLN A 74 -7.19 8.15 7.26
N ARG A 75 -7.92 9.12 7.79
CA ARG A 75 -8.21 9.16 9.23
C ARG A 75 -9.02 7.95 9.67
N ARG A 76 -10.01 7.55 8.87
CA ARG A 76 -10.81 6.35 9.15
C ARG A 76 -9.96 5.10 9.16
N LEU A 77 -9.01 5.00 8.24
CA LEU A 77 -8.09 3.86 8.21
C LEU A 77 -7.30 3.76 9.49
N LEU A 78 -6.74 4.88 9.96
CA LEU A 78 -5.97 4.89 11.21
C LEU A 78 -6.83 4.51 12.41
N GLU A 79 -8.06 5.01 12.47
CA GLU A 79 -9.00 4.66 13.53
C GLU A 79 -9.34 3.15 13.49
N LEU A 80 -9.56 2.62 12.28
CA LEU A 80 -9.84 1.20 12.10
C LEU A 80 -8.70 0.34 12.59
N LEU A 81 -7.46 0.72 12.27
CA LEU A 81 -6.28 -0.02 12.69
C LEU A 81 -6.10 -0.01 14.20
N ASP A 82 -6.46 1.09 14.88
CA ASP A 82 -6.45 1.15 16.33
C ASP A 82 -7.41 0.14 16.96
N ILE A 83 -8.56 -0.07 16.32
CA ILE A 83 -9.62 -0.94 16.86
C ILE A 83 -9.37 -2.40 16.50
N LEU A 84 -9.03 -2.68 15.24
CA LEU A 84 -9.00 -4.03 14.69
C LEU A 84 -7.60 -4.64 14.63
N GLY A 85 -6.56 -3.82 14.52
CA GLY A 85 -5.21 -4.28 14.31
C GLY A 85 -4.52 -4.72 15.59
N GLU A 86 -3.63 -5.69 15.46
CA GLU A 86 -2.69 -6.06 16.51
C GLU A 86 -1.35 -5.40 16.28
N GLN A 87 -0.89 -5.41 15.02
CA GLN A 87 0.40 -4.84 14.64
C GLN A 87 0.28 -4.20 13.26
N THR A 88 0.97 -3.08 13.09
CA THR A 88 1.08 -2.41 11.80
C THR A 88 2.52 -2.04 11.52
N TYR A 89 2.92 -2.19 10.25
CA TYR A 89 4.25 -1.84 9.77
C TYR A 89 4.08 -0.94 8.56
N LEU A 90 4.50 0.31 8.68
CA LEU A 90 4.27 1.31 7.64
C LEU A 90 5.60 1.84 7.13
N GLN A 91 5.75 1.89 5.80
CA GLN A 91 6.92 2.47 5.16
C GLN A 91 6.51 3.38 4.02
N PHE A 92 7.22 4.50 3.90
CA PHE A 92 7.12 5.40 2.76
C PHE A 92 8.47 5.37 2.04
N ASN A 93 8.46 5.04 0.76
CA ASN A 93 9.68 4.95 -0.03
C ASN A 93 9.58 5.82 -1.27
N THR A 94 10.57 6.69 -1.47
CA THR A 94 10.69 7.43 -2.70
C THR A 94 11.42 6.55 -3.70
N VAL A 95 10.76 6.24 -4.81
CA VAL A 95 11.32 5.36 -5.83
C VAL A 95 12.06 6.22 -6.86
N SER A 96 13.36 6.06 -6.94
CA SER A 96 14.20 6.82 -7.86
C SER A 96 14.40 6.12 -9.20
N HIS A 97 14.23 4.80 -9.24
CA HIS A 97 14.45 4.02 -10.43
C HIS A 97 13.62 2.74 -10.39
N THR A 98 13.05 2.39 -11.54
CA THR A 98 12.30 1.15 -11.70
C THR A 98 12.82 0.44 -12.95
N ALA A 99 13.12 -0.85 -12.80
CA ALA A 99 13.50 -1.70 -13.91
C ALA A 99 12.49 -2.84 -14.04
N GLY A 100 12.35 -3.37 -15.24
CA GLY A 100 11.49 -4.50 -15.51
C GLY A 100 12.30 -5.79 -15.72
N ILE A 101 11.71 -6.71 -16.47
CA ILE A 101 12.32 -8.02 -16.73
C ILE A 101 13.67 -7.89 -17.45
N GLU A 102 13.87 -6.80 -18.18
CA GLU A 102 15.14 -6.55 -18.89
C GLU A 102 16.34 -6.52 -17.95
N LEU A 103 16.13 -6.19 -16.67
CA LEU A 103 17.23 -6.24 -15.71
C LEU A 103 17.74 -7.67 -15.53
N ILE A 104 16.83 -8.64 -15.49
CA ILE A 104 17.21 -10.04 -15.37
C ILE A 104 18.00 -10.46 -16.59
N GLU A 105 17.53 -10.10 -17.77
CA GLU A 105 18.19 -10.42 -19.03
C GLU A 105 19.58 -9.81 -19.09
N ASP A 106 19.71 -8.53 -18.70
CA ASP A 106 20.99 -7.84 -18.69
C ASP A 106 21.98 -8.50 -17.72
N VAL A 107 21.53 -8.86 -16.53
CA VAL A 107 22.39 -9.53 -15.54
C VAL A 107 22.85 -10.89 -16.06
N LEU A 108 21.95 -11.65 -16.66
CA LEU A 108 22.30 -12.96 -17.21
C LEU A 108 23.29 -12.84 -18.37
N HIS A 109 23.20 -11.82 -19.19
CA HIS A 109 24.12 -11.59 -20.28
C HIS A 109 25.50 -11.12 -19.80
N LYS A 110 25.60 -10.53 -18.63
CA LYS A 110 26.88 -10.09 -18.05
C LYS A 110 27.67 -11.24 -17.44
N ILE A 111 27.03 -12.35 -17.14
CA ILE A 111 27.68 -13.52 -16.55
C ILE A 111 28.30 -14.31 -17.67
N ARG A 112 29.63 -14.37 -17.67
CA ARG A 112 30.39 -15.07 -18.68
C ARG A 112 31.44 -15.91 -18.04
#